data_5c6c89fa53c66ad507ab779402b60560
#
_entry.id   5c6c89fa53c66ad507ab779402b60560
#
_cell.length_a   1.000
_cell.length_b   1.000
_cell.length_c   1.000
_cell.angle_alpha   90.00
_cell.angle_beta   90.00
_cell.angle_gamma   90.00
#
_symmetry.space_group_name_H-M   'P 1'
#
loop_
_entity.id
_entity.type
_entity.pdbx_description
1 polymer ?
#
loop_
_entity_poly.entity_id
_entity_poly.type
_entity_poly.pdbx_seq_one_letter_code
_entity_poly.pdbx_strand_id
1 'polypeptide(L)'
;MRLNGLKPAAGSRLAPQRVGRGYGSNRGSTAGRGDKGQKSRSGGYHKVGFEGGQMPLQRRLPKRGFRSMNRGRGAEVRLHELTLVADGEVDLAALKAAGVVNRHALRAKVIASGKIDRPVTIRGVGTTAGARKAIEQAGGRVED
;
A
#
# COMPACT_ATOMS: atom_id res chain seq x y z
N MET A 1 17.84 -3.94 -19.50
CA MET A 1 16.63 -3.17 -19.85
C MET A 1 17.03 -1.69 -19.92
N ARG A 2 16.70 -0.97 -21.00
CA ARG A 2 17.01 0.47 -21.11
C ARG A 2 15.77 1.29 -20.79
N LEU A 3 15.91 2.43 -20.08
CA LEU A 3 14.78 3.28 -19.68
C LEU A 3 13.95 3.79 -20.89
N ASN A 4 14.59 4.05 -22.01
CA ASN A 4 13.91 4.46 -23.24
C ASN A 4 13.12 3.34 -23.93
N GLY A 5 13.34 2.09 -23.54
CA GLY A 5 12.58 0.92 -24.02
C GLY A 5 11.31 0.63 -23.23
N LEU A 6 11.06 1.34 -22.11
CA LEU A 6 9.86 1.17 -21.30
C LEU A 6 8.66 1.79 -22.03
N LYS A 7 7.75 0.93 -22.48
CA LYS A 7 6.49 1.33 -23.12
C LYS A 7 5.33 0.70 -22.36
N PRO A 8 4.22 1.43 -22.17
CA PRO A 8 3.01 0.84 -21.62
C PRO A 8 2.49 -0.26 -22.56
N ALA A 9 1.79 -1.24 -22.00
CA ALA A 9 1.18 -2.30 -22.79
C ALA A 9 0.21 -1.69 -23.84
N ALA A 10 0.07 -2.37 -24.99
CA ALA A 10 -0.84 -1.94 -26.04
C ALA A 10 -2.27 -1.85 -25.47
N GLY A 11 -2.97 -0.73 -25.74
CA GLY A 11 -4.32 -0.48 -25.23
C GLY A 11 -4.41 0.04 -23.79
N SER A 12 -3.30 0.10 -23.02
CA SER A 12 -3.30 0.62 -21.64
C SER A 12 -3.52 2.14 -21.56
N ARG A 13 -3.28 2.86 -22.65
CA ARG A 13 -3.56 4.29 -22.78
C ARG A 13 -4.56 4.53 -23.87
N LEU A 14 -5.68 5.15 -23.52
CA LEU A 14 -6.67 5.59 -24.49
C LEU A 14 -6.13 6.79 -25.29
N ALA A 15 -6.49 6.86 -26.58
CA ALA A 15 -6.19 8.02 -27.41
C ALA A 15 -6.84 9.28 -26.79
N PRO A 16 -6.20 10.47 -26.86
CA PRO A 16 -6.75 11.69 -26.32
C PRO A 16 -8.05 12.06 -27.08
N GLN A 17 -9.13 12.27 -26.34
CA GLN A 17 -10.41 12.64 -26.92
C GLN A 17 -10.43 14.13 -27.28
N ARG A 18 -10.66 14.44 -28.54
CA ARG A 18 -10.82 15.80 -29.02
C ARG A 18 -12.22 16.31 -28.69
N VAL A 19 -12.34 17.29 -27.82
CA VAL A 19 -13.61 17.90 -27.40
C VAL A 19 -13.96 19.14 -28.24
N GLY A 20 -15.23 19.52 -28.28
CA GLY A 20 -15.68 20.71 -29.05
C GLY A 20 -15.60 20.52 -30.58
N ARG A 21 -15.75 19.30 -31.10
CA ARG A 21 -15.64 18.96 -32.52
C ARG A 21 -16.94 18.37 -33.09
N GLY A 22 -18.03 19.07 -32.88
CA GLY A 22 -19.37 18.74 -33.44
C GLY A 22 -20.23 17.88 -32.52
N TYR A 23 -21.50 17.87 -32.79
CA TYR A 23 -22.53 17.21 -31.97
C TYR A 23 -22.38 15.67 -31.97
N GLY A 24 -21.95 15.09 -33.08
CA GLY A 24 -21.75 13.64 -33.19
C GLY A 24 -20.63 13.07 -32.31
N SER A 25 -19.79 13.94 -31.70
CA SER A 25 -18.71 13.51 -30.81
C SER A 25 -19.15 13.26 -29.35
N ASN A 26 -20.43 13.42 -29.01
CA ASN A 26 -21.00 13.43 -27.66
C ASN A 26 -20.38 14.49 -26.71
N ARG A 27 -19.39 15.26 -27.17
CA ARG A 27 -18.73 16.36 -26.44
C ARG A 27 -18.53 17.55 -27.37
N GLY A 28 -19.62 17.96 -28.06
CA GLY A 28 -19.64 19.06 -29.03
C GLY A 28 -19.51 20.43 -28.38
N SER A 29 -20.51 21.28 -28.53
CA SER A 29 -20.54 22.71 -28.24
C SER A 29 -19.87 23.11 -26.90
N THR A 30 -20.25 22.51 -25.80
CA THR A 30 -19.74 22.85 -24.45
C THR A 30 -18.60 21.96 -23.98
N ALA A 31 -18.11 21.06 -24.82
CA ALA A 31 -17.02 20.13 -24.51
C ALA A 31 -17.27 19.23 -23.25
N GLY A 32 -18.54 19.05 -22.88
CA GLY A 32 -18.95 18.31 -21.67
C GLY A 32 -18.80 19.09 -20.36
N ARG A 33 -18.53 20.42 -20.43
CA ARG A 33 -18.38 21.26 -19.23
C ARG A 33 -19.67 21.97 -18.78
N GLY A 34 -20.74 21.94 -19.61
CA GLY A 34 -21.95 22.74 -19.40
C GLY A 34 -21.76 24.21 -19.81
N ASP A 35 -22.78 25.05 -19.60
CA ASP A 35 -22.80 26.43 -20.14
C ASP A 35 -21.96 27.40 -19.28
N LYS A 36 -22.34 27.60 -18.02
CA LYS A 36 -21.79 28.61 -17.13
C LYS A 36 -21.30 27.97 -15.83
N GLY A 37 -20.46 28.68 -15.08
CA GLY A 37 -19.99 28.30 -13.77
C GLY A 37 -18.48 28.21 -13.66
N GLN A 38 -18.00 28.13 -12.44
CA GLN A 38 -16.58 28.12 -12.12
C GLN A 38 -15.83 26.93 -12.75
N LYS A 39 -16.48 25.77 -12.85
CA LYS A 39 -15.88 24.55 -13.39
C LYS A 39 -15.77 24.54 -14.92
N SER A 40 -16.58 25.34 -15.62
CA SER A 40 -16.57 25.40 -17.09
C SER A 40 -15.55 26.37 -17.65
N ARG A 41 -14.88 27.16 -16.83
CA ARG A 41 -13.85 28.11 -17.24
C ARG A 41 -12.49 27.43 -17.44
N SER A 42 -11.62 28.07 -18.21
CA SER A 42 -10.22 27.67 -18.30
C SER A 42 -9.59 27.80 -16.92
N GLY A 43 -8.88 26.76 -16.45
CA GLY A 43 -8.36 26.72 -15.09
C GLY A 43 -9.42 26.61 -13.98
N GLY A 44 -10.66 26.23 -14.34
CA GLY A 44 -11.77 26.08 -13.40
C GLY A 44 -11.42 25.23 -12.20
N TYR A 45 -11.74 25.72 -11.00
CA TYR A 45 -11.36 25.11 -9.73
C TYR A 45 -12.52 24.38 -9.06
N HIS A 46 -12.25 23.21 -8.51
CA HIS A 46 -13.16 22.45 -7.67
C HIS A 46 -12.64 22.39 -6.24
N LYS A 47 -13.33 23.06 -5.33
CA LYS A 47 -13.01 23.01 -3.89
C LYS A 47 -13.27 21.60 -3.36
N VAL A 48 -12.20 20.90 -2.99
CA VAL A 48 -12.32 19.57 -2.37
C VAL A 48 -12.93 19.70 -0.98
N GLY A 49 -14.00 18.92 -0.72
CA GLY A 49 -14.67 18.92 0.57
C GLY A 49 -15.50 20.18 0.88
N PHE A 50 -15.83 20.99 -0.14
CA PHE A 50 -16.72 22.13 0.05
C PHE A 50 -18.21 21.67 0.10
N GLU A 51 -18.91 22.05 1.15
CA GLU A 51 -20.28 21.65 1.46
C GLU A 51 -21.27 22.84 1.35
N GLY A 52 -21.15 23.66 0.31
CA GLY A 52 -22.08 24.78 0.05
C GLY A 52 -22.04 25.92 1.09
N GLY A 53 -20.97 26.05 1.86
CA GLY A 53 -20.85 27.05 2.94
C GLY A 53 -21.05 26.45 4.33
N GLN A 54 -21.65 25.27 4.44
CA GLN A 54 -21.71 24.52 5.69
C GLN A 54 -20.28 24.13 6.12
N MET A 55 -20.03 24.10 7.43
CA MET A 55 -18.73 23.67 7.94
C MET A 55 -18.40 22.26 7.47
N PRO A 56 -17.29 22.05 6.73
CA PRO A 56 -16.92 20.74 6.20
C PRO A 56 -16.80 19.69 7.29
N LEU A 57 -17.17 18.44 7.00
CA LEU A 57 -17.16 17.33 7.95
C LEU A 57 -15.83 17.18 8.68
N GLN A 58 -14.72 17.34 7.99
CA GLN A 58 -13.37 17.30 8.55
C GLN A 58 -13.11 18.38 9.63
N ARG A 59 -13.88 19.47 9.63
CA ARG A 59 -13.81 20.54 10.64
C ARG A 59 -14.85 20.38 11.74
N ARG A 60 -15.97 19.73 11.45
CA ARG A 60 -17.03 19.44 12.43
C ARG A 60 -16.64 18.34 13.41
N LEU A 61 -15.86 17.35 12.93
CA LEU A 61 -15.41 16.23 13.76
C LEU A 61 -14.30 16.70 14.71
N PRO A 62 -14.40 16.38 16.00
CA PRO A 62 -13.33 16.69 16.94
C PRO A 62 -12.08 15.88 16.59
N LYS A 63 -10.92 16.50 16.67
CA LYS A 63 -9.64 15.81 16.53
C LYS A 63 -9.43 14.89 17.72
N ARG A 64 -9.05 13.66 17.49
CA ARG A 64 -8.84 12.65 18.55
C ARG A 64 -7.45 12.05 18.47
N GLY A 65 -6.94 11.70 19.64
CA GLY A 65 -5.74 10.92 19.82
C GLY A 65 -4.46 11.62 19.37
N PHE A 66 -3.41 10.89 19.44
CA PHE A 66 -2.07 11.28 19.02
C PHE A 66 -1.39 10.14 18.25
N ARG A 67 -0.42 10.46 17.44
CA ARG A 67 0.39 9.46 16.73
C ARG A 67 1.53 9.02 17.63
N SER A 68 1.58 7.73 17.95
CA SER A 68 2.74 7.15 18.62
C SER A 68 3.94 7.16 17.69
N MET A 69 5.05 7.73 18.13
CA MET A 69 6.33 7.73 17.40
C MET A 69 6.92 6.33 17.22
N ASN A 70 6.50 5.38 18.06
CA ASN A 70 7.00 4.01 18.06
C ASN A 70 6.14 3.04 17.22
N ARG A 71 4.99 3.46 16.72
CA ARG A 71 4.04 2.58 16.02
C ARG A 71 4.63 1.87 14.80
N GLY A 72 5.53 2.52 14.08
CA GLY A 72 6.16 1.94 12.88
C GLY A 72 7.46 1.19 13.12
N ARG A 73 7.93 1.14 14.38
CA ARG A 73 9.22 0.51 14.72
C ARG A 73 9.13 -0.99 14.98
N GLY A 74 7.96 -1.49 15.34
CA GLY A 74 7.69 -2.92 15.50
C GLY A 74 6.92 -3.45 14.30
N ALA A 75 7.30 -4.61 13.81
CA ALA A 75 6.60 -5.32 12.76
C ALA A 75 6.10 -6.68 13.25
N GLU A 76 4.98 -7.09 12.73
CA GLU A 76 4.37 -8.39 12.96
C GLU A 76 4.55 -9.23 11.69
N VAL A 77 4.98 -10.48 11.86
CA VAL A 77 5.23 -11.42 10.76
C VAL A 77 4.41 -12.68 10.99
N ARG A 78 3.72 -13.14 9.98
CA ARG A 78 2.92 -14.35 10.04
C ARG A 78 3.71 -15.57 9.57
N LEU A 79 3.35 -16.79 10.01
CA LEU A 79 4.06 -18.01 9.64
C LEU A 79 4.15 -18.22 8.12
N HIS A 80 3.07 -17.98 7.38
CA HIS A 80 3.07 -18.15 5.93
C HIS A 80 3.93 -17.10 5.20
N GLU A 81 4.19 -15.94 5.80
CA GLU A 81 5.04 -14.91 5.20
C GLU A 81 6.53 -15.29 5.26
N LEU A 82 6.91 -16.18 6.18
CA LEU A 82 8.27 -16.72 6.24
C LEU A 82 8.65 -17.50 4.98
N THR A 83 7.67 -18.01 4.24
CA THR A 83 7.92 -18.71 2.97
C THR A 83 8.43 -17.78 1.86
N LEU A 84 8.27 -16.47 2.00
CA LEU A 84 8.73 -15.49 1.03
C LEU A 84 10.25 -15.20 1.15
N VAL A 85 10.86 -15.58 2.28
CA VAL A 85 12.32 -15.44 2.47
C VAL A 85 13.01 -16.61 1.79
N ALA A 86 13.88 -16.37 0.80
CA ALA A 86 14.45 -17.41 -0.05
C ALA A 86 15.42 -18.35 0.69
N ASP A 87 16.26 -17.82 1.57
CA ASP A 87 17.48 -18.49 2.08
C ASP A 87 17.25 -19.42 3.28
N GLY A 88 16.02 -19.57 3.78
CA GLY A 88 15.72 -20.40 4.96
C GLY A 88 16.24 -19.82 6.29
N GLU A 89 17.17 -18.88 6.28
CA GLU A 89 17.55 -18.08 7.43
C GLU A 89 16.73 -16.79 7.48
N VAL A 90 16.05 -16.57 8.60
CA VAL A 90 15.14 -15.45 8.80
C VAL A 90 15.68 -14.53 9.87
N ASP A 91 16.33 -13.48 9.43
CA ASP A 91 16.71 -12.35 10.25
C ASP A 91 15.91 -11.09 9.88
N LEU A 92 16.09 -10.00 10.60
CA LEU A 92 15.39 -8.73 10.30
C LEU A 92 15.79 -8.16 8.92
N ALA A 93 17.03 -8.40 8.47
CA ALA A 93 17.52 -7.91 7.19
C ALA A 93 16.88 -8.69 6.02
N ALA A 94 16.83 -10.03 6.14
CA ALA A 94 16.17 -10.90 5.16
C ALA A 94 14.67 -10.59 5.03
N LEU A 95 13.97 -10.34 6.15
CA LEU A 95 12.57 -9.94 6.14
C LEU A 95 12.34 -8.59 5.45
N LYS A 96 13.26 -7.64 5.59
CA LYS A 96 13.22 -6.36 4.87
C LYS A 96 13.51 -6.53 3.38
N ALA A 97 14.49 -7.34 3.03
CA ALA A 97 14.85 -7.63 1.64
C ALA A 97 13.72 -8.34 0.89
N ALA A 98 13.04 -9.28 1.56
CA ALA A 98 11.85 -9.95 1.04
C ALA A 98 10.59 -9.06 1.00
N GLY A 99 10.64 -7.84 1.55
CA GLY A 99 9.50 -6.91 1.59
C GLY A 99 8.38 -7.30 2.56
N VAL A 100 8.59 -8.32 3.39
CA VAL A 100 7.62 -8.76 4.41
C VAL A 100 7.47 -7.71 5.50
N VAL A 101 8.56 -7.05 5.85
CA VAL A 101 8.63 -6.04 6.90
C VAL A 101 9.07 -4.69 6.35
N ASN A 102 8.45 -3.62 6.85
CA ASN A 102 8.80 -2.26 6.45
C ASN A 102 10.28 -1.97 6.73
N ARG A 103 10.96 -1.30 5.79
CA ARG A 103 12.39 -0.90 5.92
C ARG A 103 12.73 -0.12 7.19
N HIS A 104 11.76 0.60 7.75
CA HIS A 104 11.93 1.39 8.98
C HIS A 104 11.70 0.59 10.27
N ALA A 105 11.29 -0.67 10.20
CA ALA A 105 11.12 -1.50 11.38
C ALA A 105 12.46 -1.75 12.06
N LEU A 106 12.49 -1.61 13.38
CA LEU A 106 13.66 -1.87 14.23
C LEU A 106 13.61 -3.25 14.88
N ARG A 107 12.42 -3.84 14.95
CA ARG A 107 12.18 -5.17 15.52
C ARG A 107 11.02 -5.84 14.80
N ALA A 108 11.05 -7.16 14.74
CA ALA A 108 9.98 -7.97 14.23
C ALA A 108 9.59 -9.06 15.23
N LYS A 109 8.34 -9.52 15.17
CA LYS A 109 7.85 -10.63 16.00
C LYS A 109 6.99 -11.55 15.15
N VAL A 110 7.32 -12.84 15.17
CA VAL A 110 6.56 -13.87 14.47
C VAL A 110 5.39 -14.32 15.32
N ILE A 111 4.21 -14.36 14.72
CA ILE A 111 2.96 -14.80 15.35
C ILE A 111 2.45 -16.09 14.70
N ALA A 112 1.71 -16.88 15.50
CA ALA A 112 1.11 -18.14 15.05
C ALA A 112 -0.13 -17.89 14.17
N SER A 113 0.09 -17.38 12.95
CA SER A 113 -0.97 -17.15 11.96
C SER A 113 -0.57 -17.77 10.62
N GLY A 114 -1.43 -18.57 10.06
CA GLY A 114 -1.15 -19.36 8.85
C GLY A 114 -0.38 -20.65 9.14
N LYS A 115 0.10 -21.30 8.09
CA LYS A 115 0.87 -22.55 8.16
C LYS A 115 2.27 -22.31 7.60
N ILE A 116 3.21 -23.12 8.06
CA ILE A 116 4.57 -23.17 7.52
C ILE A 116 4.84 -24.60 7.08
N ASP A 117 5.27 -24.78 5.84
CA ASP A 117 5.45 -26.09 5.20
C ASP A 117 6.94 -26.42 4.98
N ARG A 118 7.85 -25.53 5.37
CA ARG A 118 9.29 -25.72 5.21
C ARG A 118 10.04 -25.38 6.48
N PRO A 119 11.19 -26.03 6.74
CA PRO A 119 12.05 -25.68 7.87
C PRO A 119 12.67 -24.30 7.67
N VAL A 120 12.65 -23.47 8.70
CA VAL A 120 13.30 -22.15 8.73
C VAL A 120 14.09 -21.97 10.02
N THR A 121 15.20 -21.27 9.94
CA THR A 121 16.02 -20.86 11.09
C THR A 121 15.78 -19.38 11.36
N ILE A 122 15.28 -19.05 12.53
CA ILE A 122 15.01 -17.66 12.94
C ILE A 122 16.15 -17.17 13.82
N ARG A 123 16.70 -15.99 13.51
CA ARG A 123 17.77 -15.34 14.29
C ARG A 123 17.41 -13.91 14.65
N GLY A 124 17.48 -13.58 15.94
CA GLY A 124 17.27 -12.21 16.43
C GLY A 124 15.87 -11.62 16.16
N VAL A 125 14.88 -12.45 15.84
CA VAL A 125 13.49 -12.06 15.64
C VAL A 125 12.64 -12.72 16.71
N GLY A 126 11.90 -11.91 17.46
CA GLY A 126 11.05 -12.43 18.53
C GLY A 126 9.97 -13.38 17.99
N THR A 127 9.64 -14.41 18.75
CA THR A 127 8.59 -15.37 18.39
C THR A 127 7.56 -15.49 19.52
N THR A 128 6.31 -15.79 19.17
CA THR A 128 5.31 -16.21 20.16
C THR A 128 5.45 -17.69 20.48
N ALA A 129 5.02 -18.14 21.65
CA ALA A 129 5.10 -19.55 22.06
C ALA A 129 4.40 -20.50 21.05
N GLY A 130 3.27 -20.07 20.47
CA GLY A 130 2.59 -20.83 19.43
C GLY A 130 3.34 -20.88 18.10
N ALA A 131 3.99 -19.77 17.71
CA ALA A 131 4.80 -19.72 16.49
C ALA A 131 6.05 -20.59 16.64
N ARG A 132 6.73 -20.54 17.79
CA ARG A 132 7.91 -21.39 18.10
C ARG A 132 7.56 -22.87 17.94
N LYS A 133 6.47 -23.32 18.57
CA LYS A 133 6.01 -24.73 18.44
C LYS A 133 5.75 -25.11 16.97
N ALA A 134 5.09 -24.26 16.19
CA ALA A 134 4.79 -24.52 14.80
C ALA A 134 6.05 -24.61 13.92
N ILE A 135 7.06 -23.75 14.19
CA ILE A 135 8.34 -23.75 13.49
C ILE A 135 9.14 -25.01 13.82
N GLU A 136 9.22 -25.38 15.10
CA GLU A 136 9.88 -26.60 15.55
C GLU A 136 9.22 -27.88 14.98
N GLN A 137 7.88 -27.92 14.91
CA GLN A 137 7.12 -29.00 14.27
C GLN A 137 7.41 -29.11 12.76
N ALA A 138 7.68 -27.99 12.09
CA ALA A 138 8.08 -27.96 10.68
C ALA A 138 9.59 -28.28 10.48
N GLY A 139 10.32 -28.64 11.54
CA GLY A 139 11.76 -28.96 11.49
C GLY A 139 12.65 -27.73 11.49
N GLY A 140 12.13 -26.55 11.80
CA GLY A 140 12.88 -25.30 11.92
C GLY A 140 13.49 -25.10 13.31
N ARG A 141 14.31 -24.03 13.46
CA ARG A 141 14.98 -23.65 14.70
C ARG A 141 14.81 -22.18 15.01
N VAL A 142 14.69 -21.84 16.29
CA VAL A 142 14.62 -20.46 16.78
C VAL A 142 15.83 -20.19 17.67
N GLU A 143 16.66 -19.27 17.23
CA GLU A 143 17.81 -18.74 17.97
C GLU A 143 17.46 -17.34 18.47
N ASP A 144 17.39 -17.17 19.80
CA ASP A 144 17.03 -15.91 20.46
C ASP A 144 18.19 -14.91 20.42
#